data_4e418cdc0c95bfb7dfe575a80d0460f6
#
_entry.id   4e418cdc0c95bfb7dfe575a80d0460f6
#
_cell.length_a   1.000
_cell.length_b   1.000
_cell.length_c   1.000
_cell.angle_alpha   90.00
_cell.angle_beta   90.00
_cell.angle_gamma   90.00
#
_symmetry.space_group_name_H-M   'P 1'
#
loop_
_entity.id
_entity.type
_entity.pdbx_description
1 polymer ?
#
loop_
_entity_poly.entity_id
_entity_poly.type
_entity_poly.pdbx_seq_one_letter_code
_entity_poly.pdbx_strand_id
1 'polypeptide(L)'
;MRSWDLSSLSLPPHAPEILSSTDDARAILLQIPAGESLADHQVHERAWVTVLEGEVEVSTSTGDEVEGGAGLLVEFAPAERHAVRAVTTTRLLLLLTPWPGEGHPGAMSVEDKAHVRKRAAQARGESAD
;
A
#
# COMPACT_ATOMS: atom_id res chain seq x y z
N MET A 1 -15.33 -12.71 -14.64
CA MET A 1 -14.66 -11.39 -14.56
C MET A 1 -15.21 -10.64 -13.36
N ARG A 2 -14.35 -9.92 -12.65
CA ARG A 2 -14.75 -9.03 -11.56
C ARG A 2 -14.35 -7.60 -11.94
N SER A 3 -15.12 -6.63 -11.54
CA SER A 3 -14.81 -5.24 -11.84
C SER A 3 -15.20 -4.32 -10.68
N TRP A 4 -14.51 -3.21 -10.56
CA TRP A 4 -14.76 -2.20 -9.54
C TRP A 4 -14.64 -0.82 -10.14
N ASP A 5 -15.57 0.06 -9.81
CA ASP A 5 -15.42 1.48 -10.09
C ASP A 5 -14.75 2.13 -8.88
N LEU A 6 -13.44 2.30 -8.96
CA LEU A 6 -12.63 2.72 -7.82
C LEU A 6 -12.94 4.14 -7.35
N SER A 7 -13.49 4.97 -8.25
CA SER A 7 -13.83 6.35 -7.92
C SER A 7 -15.12 6.46 -7.12
N SER A 8 -16.02 5.49 -7.26
CA SER A 8 -17.34 5.55 -6.62
C SER A 8 -17.50 4.69 -5.39
N LEU A 9 -16.53 3.85 -5.06
CA LEU A 9 -16.60 3.02 -3.85
C LEU A 9 -16.54 3.88 -2.59
N SER A 10 -17.44 3.61 -1.66
CA SER A 10 -17.44 4.25 -0.36
C SER A 10 -16.37 3.65 0.52
N LEU A 11 -15.50 4.48 1.09
CA LEU A 11 -14.39 4.03 1.94
C LEU A 11 -14.42 4.76 3.26
N PRO A 12 -14.35 4.04 4.40
CA PRO A 12 -14.06 4.69 5.67
C PRO A 12 -12.60 5.18 5.65
N PRO A 13 -12.30 6.34 6.26
CA PRO A 13 -10.93 6.82 6.36
C PRO A 13 -10.04 5.81 7.09
N HIS A 14 -8.81 5.64 6.61
CA HIS A 14 -7.79 4.76 7.19
C HIS A 14 -8.13 3.27 7.18
N ALA A 15 -9.29 2.87 6.71
CA ALA A 15 -9.66 1.46 6.64
C ALA A 15 -9.45 0.97 5.21
N PRO A 16 -8.43 0.15 4.95
CA PRO A 16 -8.21 -0.38 3.61
C PRO A 16 -9.32 -1.35 3.24
N GLU A 17 -9.78 -1.24 2.00
CA GLU A 17 -10.72 -2.19 1.40
C GLU A 17 -9.96 -3.16 0.55
N ILE A 18 -9.95 -4.43 0.93
CA ILE A 18 -9.30 -5.47 0.13
C ILE A 18 -10.25 -5.88 -0.98
N LEU A 19 -9.92 -5.50 -2.21
CA LEU A 19 -10.74 -5.80 -3.38
C LEU A 19 -10.54 -7.24 -3.83
N SER A 20 -9.31 -7.69 -3.83
CA SER A 20 -8.95 -9.03 -4.24
C SER A 20 -7.68 -9.47 -3.53
N SER A 21 -7.62 -10.74 -3.17
CA SER A 21 -6.42 -11.30 -2.54
C SER A 21 -6.25 -12.72 -3.02
N THR A 22 -5.12 -12.96 -3.68
CA THR A 22 -4.70 -14.29 -4.15
C THR A 22 -3.24 -14.50 -3.73
N ASP A 23 -2.69 -15.66 -4.02
CA ASP A 23 -1.27 -15.91 -3.77
C ASP A 23 -0.37 -15.08 -4.69
N ASP A 24 -0.90 -14.66 -5.84
CA ASP A 24 -0.12 -13.92 -6.84
C ASP A 24 -0.19 -12.41 -6.67
N ALA A 25 -1.28 -11.89 -6.12
CA ALA A 25 -1.47 -10.45 -6.00
C ALA A 25 -2.56 -10.10 -5.00
N ARG A 26 -2.43 -8.91 -4.44
CA ARG A 26 -3.49 -8.32 -3.63
C ARG A 26 -3.76 -6.91 -4.11
N ALA A 27 -5.03 -6.58 -4.31
CA ALA A 27 -5.48 -5.24 -4.69
C ALA A 27 -6.23 -4.61 -3.52
N ILE A 28 -5.79 -3.45 -3.09
CA ILE A 28 -6.32 -2.75 -1.92
C ILE A 28 -6.63 -1.31 -2.29
N LEU A 29 -7.82 -0.86 -1.92
CA LEU A 29 -8.21 0.54 -2.09
C LEU A 29 -8.16 1.22 -0.71
N LEU A 30 -7.57 2.41 -0.66
CA LEU A 30 -7.35 3.14 0.59
C LEU A 30 -7.62 4.62 0.39
N GLN A 31 -8.23 5.26 1.39
CA GLN A 31 -8.39 6.70 1.42
C GLN A 31 -7.60 7.27 2.60
N ILE A 32 -6.80 8.29 2.33
CA ILE A 32 -6.01 8.99 3.34
C ILE A 32 -6.52 10.42 3.43
N PRO A 33 -7.03 10.86 4.59
CA PRO A 33 -7.46 12.24 4.77
C PRO A 33 -6.31 13.24 4.59
N ALA A 34 -6.65 14.45 4.17
CA ALA A 34 -5.68 15.53 3.98
C ALA A 34 -4.82 15.74 5.22
N GLY A 35 -3.51 15.87 5.02
CA GLY A 35 -2.55 16.10 6.10
C GLY A 35 -2.09 14.84 6.83
N GLU A 36 -2.70 13.70 6.56
CA GLU A 36 -2.33 12.44 7.19
C GLU A 36 -1.44 11.60 6.30
N SER A 37 -0.82 10.59 6.87
CA SER A 37 0.19 9.81 6.18
C SER A 37 0.03 8.33 6.48
N LEU A 38 0.44 7.52 5.50
CA LEU A 38 0.99 6.20 5.78
C LEU A 38 2.44 6.45 6.16
N ALA A 39 2.76 6.34 7.43
CA ALA A 39 4.09 6.66 7.93
C ALA A 39 5.12 5.62 7.46
N ASP A 40 6.39 5.96 7.56
CA ASP A 40 7.52 5.15 7.16
C ASP A 40 7.31 3.66 7.47
N HIS A 41 7.12 2.87 6.44
CA HIS A 41 6.86 1.44 6.56
C HIS A 41 7.47 0.69 5.39
N GLN A 42 7.48 -0.63 5.51
CA GLN A 42 7.94 -1.50 4.44
C GLN A 42 7.02 -2.70 4.33
N VAL A 43 6.92 -3.25 3.14
CA VAL A 43 6.22 -4.50 2.87
C VAL A 43 7.17 -5.47 2.19
N HIS A 44 6.94 -6.76 2.35
CA HIS A 44 7.81 -7.78 1.76
C HIS A 44 7.50 -8.00 0.29
N GLU A 45 6.29 -7.72 -0.13
CA GLU A 45 5.89 -7.78 -1.53
C GLU A 45 6.35 -6.52 -2.26
N ARG A 46 6.44 -6.60 -3.57
CA ARG A 46 6.58 -5.40 -4.41
C ARG A 46 5.27 -4.64 -4.38
N ALA A 47 5.33 -3.36 -4.13
CA ALA A 47 4.16 -2.51 -4.00
C ALA A 47 4.07 -1.53 -5.17
N TRP A 48 2.89 -1.46 -5.78
CA TRP A 48 2.56 -0.49 -6.82
C TRP A 48 1.48 0.41 -6.24
N VAL A 49 1.72 1.70 -6.22
CA VAL A 49 0.77 2.67 -5.68
C VAL A 49 0.35 3.61 -6.79
N THR A 50 -0.95 3.66 -7.05
CA THR A 50 -1.52 4.56 -8.04
C THR A 50 -2.41 5.56 -7.34
N VAL A 51 -2.17 6.84 -7.59
CA VAL A 51 -3.03 7.91 -7.08
C VAL A 51 -4.24 8.05 -8.01
N LEU A 52 -5.44 7.88 -7.46
CA LEU A 52 -6.70 7.99 -8.20
C LEU A 52 -7.30 9.38 -8.05
N GLU A 53 -7.22 9.95 -6.84
CA GLU A 53 -7.71 11.28 -6.52
C GLU A 53 -6.81 11.90 -5.47
N GLY A 54 -6.71 13.24 -5.48
CA GLY A 54 -5.93 13.97 -4.49
C GLY A 54 -4.49 14.19 -4.92
N GLU A 55 -3.68 14.64 -3.97
CA GLU A 55 -2.25 14.91 -4.17
C GLU A 55 -1.44 14.33 -3.02
N VAL A 56 -0.29 13.79 -3.34
CA VAL A 56 0.59 13.11 -2.38
C VAL A 56 2.03 13.58 -2.50
N GLU A 57 2.74 13.41 -1.38
CA GLU A 57 4.19 13.45 -1.32
C GLU A 57 4.65 12.06 -0.92
N VAL A 58 5.53 11.46 -1.71
CA VAL A 58 6.05 10.11 -1.49
C VAL A 58 7.54 10.20 -1.26
N SER A 59 8.03 9.50 -0.25
CA SER A 59 9.46 9.47 0.07
C SER A 59 9.93 8.07 0.41
N THR A 60 11.22 7.83 0.23
CA THR A 60 11.89 6.59 0.62
C THR A 60 12.97 6.89 1.63
N SER A 61 13.39 5.87 2.38
CA SER A 61 14.48 6.00 3.35
C SER A 61 15.83 6.31 2.70
N THR A 62 15.96 6.08 1.40
CA THR A 62 17.18 6.40 0.65
C THR A 62 17.22 7.84 0.14
N GLY A 63 16.18 8.62 0.41
CA GLY A 63 16.14 10.02 0.06
C GLY A 63 15.43 10.36 -1.25
N ASP A 64 14.87 9.37 -1.93
CA ASP A 64 14.06 9.64 -3.12
C ASP A 64 12.73 10.27 -2.70
N GLU A 65 12.29 11.27 -3.47
CA GLU A 65 11.04 11.97 -3.22
C GLU A 65 10.32 12.22 -4.55
N VAL A 66 9.00 12.11 -4.53
CA VAL A 66 8.16 12.47 -5.66
C VAL A 66 6.85 13.04 -5.15
N GLU A 67 6.32 14.01 -5.87
CA GLU A 67 5.01 14.61 -5.61
C GLU A 67 4.14 14.41 -6.83
N GLY A 68 2.86 14.22 -6.64
CA GLY A 68 1.95 14.11 -7.76
C GLY A 68 0.51 13.93 -7.34
N GLY A 69 -0.35 14.01 -8.32
CA GLY A 69 -1.79 13.84 -8.18
C GLY A 69 -2.31 12.64 -8.94
N ALA A 70 -3.57 12.69 -9.31
CA ALA A 70 -4.23 11.60 -10.03
C ALA A 70 -3.41 11.17 -11.25
N GLY A 71 -3.17 9.88 -11.37
CA GLY A 71 -2.36 9.30 -12.44
C GLY A 71 -0.92 9.03 -12.06
N LEU A 72 -0.45 9.49 -10.90
CA LEU A 72 0.90 9.14 -10.43
C LEU A 72 0.94 7.65 -10.09
N LEU A 73 1.93 6.96 -10.62
CA LEU A 73 2.22 5.57 -10.30
C LEU A 73 3.62 5.49 -9.69
N VAL A 74 3.72 4.85 -8.55
CA VAL A 74 4.99 4.63 -7.86
C VAL A 74 5.16 3.14 -7.60
N GLU A 75 6.38 2.66 -7.79
CA GLU A 75 6.73 1.28 -7.51
C GLU A 75 7.76 1.26 -6.38
N PHE A 76 7.52 0.43 -5.36
CA PHE A 76 8.47 0.19 -4.28
C PHE A 76 9.01 -1.23 -4.40
N ALA A 77 10.32 -1.37 -4.31
CA ALA A 77 10.95 -2.67 -4.28
C ALA A 77 10.56 -3.42 -2.99
N PRO A 78 10.65 -4.76 -2.99
CA PRO A 78 10.43 -5.53 -1.77
C PRO A 78 11.29 -5.00 -0.62
N ALA A 79 10.68 -4.83 0.55
CA ALA A 79 11.31 -4.35 1.78
C ALA A 79 11.83 -2.91 1.74
N GLU A 80 11.56 -2.16 0.69
CA GLU A 80 11.93 -0.75 0.62
C GLU A 80 11.07 0.07 1.56
N ARG A 81 11.70 0.80 2.49
CA ARG A 81 10.97 1.65 3.43
C ARG A 81 10.52 2.92 2.72
N HIS A 82 9.26 3.25 2.93
CA HIS A 82 8.65 4.40 2.25
C HIS A 82 7.55 5.02 3.11
N ALA A 83 7.18 6.24 2.75
CA ALA A 83 6.07 6.96 3.37
C ALA A 83 5.27 7.67 2.28
N VAL A 84 3.96 7.73 2.47
CA VAL A 84 3.04 8.45 1.58
C VAL A 84 2.25 9.43 2.42
N ARG A 85 2.38 10.72 2.12
CA ARG A 85 1.64 11.78 2.81
C ARG A 85 0.60 12.37 1.90
N ALA A 86 -0.63 12.46 2.36
CA ALA A 86 -1.71 13.08 1.61
C ALA A 86 -1.69 14.60 1.82
N VAL A 87 -1.46 15.35 0.76
CA VAL A 87 -1.55 16.80 0.79
C VAL A 87 -3.02 17.23 0.83
N THR A 88 -3.82 16.60 -0.01
CA THR A 88 -5.28 16.70 0.02
C THR A 88 -5.83 15.29 0.29
N THR A 89 -7.12 15.17 0.58
CA THR A 89 -7.73 13.86 0.75
C THR A 89 -7.47 13.03 -0.50
N THR A 90 -6.86 11.87 -0.32
CA THR A 90 -6.30 11.07 -1.41
C THR A 90 -6.90 9.68 -1.43
N ARG A 91 -7.16 9.20 -2.62
CA ARG A 91 -7.59 7.82 -2.85
C ARG A 91 -6.50 7.11 -3.64
N LEU A 92 -6.05 5.97 -3.10
CA LEU A 92 -4.96 5.18 -3.65
C LEU A 92 -5.41 3.76 -3.96
N LEU A 93 -4.89 3.23 -5.06
CA LEU A 93 -4.93 1.79 -5.32
C LEU A 93 -3.54 1.22 -5.04
N LEU A 94 -3.49 0.21 -4.17
CA LEU A 94 -2.27 -0.54 -3.89
C LEU A 94 -2.39 -1.90 -4.53
N LEU A 95 -1.35 -2.28 -5.27
CA LEU A 95 -1.17 -3.64 -5.75
C LEU A 95 0.07 -4.21 -5.09
N LEU A 96 -0.10 -5.30 -4.36
CA LEU A 96 1.00 -6.03 -3.75
C LEU A 96 1.16 -7.33 -4.51
N THR A 97 2.33 -7.51 -5.09
CA THR A 97 2.60 -8.72 -5.87
C THR A 97 3.71 -9.51 -5.20
N PRO A 98 3.56 -10.83 -5.06
CA PRO A 98 4.64 -11.64 -4.59
C PRO A 98 5.73 -11.67 -5.65
N TRP A 99 6.94 -11.89 -5.20
CA TRP A 99 8.04 -12.08 -6.12
C TRP A 99 8.43 -13.56 -6.13
N PRO A 100 8.93 -14.06 -7.24
CA PRO A 100 9.19 -15.48 -7.39
C PRO A 100 10.41 -15.95 -6.58
N GLY A 101 10.45 -17.25 -6.28
CA GLY A 101 11.61 -17.90 -5.70
C GLY A 101 11.33 -18.58 -4.37
N GLU A 102 11.99 -19.69 -4.13
CA GLU A 102 11.94 -20.39 -2.85
C GLU A 102 12.62 -19.56 -1.76
N GLY A 103 12.10 -19.63 -0.55
CA GLY A 103 12.58 -18.85 0.58
C GLY A 103 12.15 -17.39 0.51
N HIS A 104 11.43 -17.02 -0.52
CA HIS A 104 10.91 -15.69 -0.72
C HIS A 104 9.68 -15.46 0.17
N PRO A 105 9.40 -14.23 0.60
CA PRO A 105 8.17 -13.98 1.37
C PRO A 105 6.90 -14.44 0.68
N GLY A 106 6.85 -14.49 -0.66
CA GLY A 106 5.74 -15.05 -1.40
C GLY A 106 5.53 -16.54 -1.18
N ALA A 107 6.55 -17.27 -0.73
CA ALA A 107 6.47 -18.69 -0.41
C ALA A 107 6.18 -18.96 1.07
N MET A 108 6.01 -17.92 1.88
CA MET A 108 5.69 -18.05 3.30
C MET A 108 4.32 -18.68 3.51
N SER A 109 4.15 -19.37 4.62
CA SER A 109 2.85 -19.84 5.06
C SER A 109 1.91 -18.66 5.33
N VAL A 110 0.62 -18.92 5.40
CA VAL A 110 -0.38 -17.89 5.75
C VAL A 110 -0.06 -17.28 7.11
N GLU A 111 0.37 -18.11 8.05
CA GLU A 111 0.74 -17.64 9.40
C GLU A 111 1.95 -16.71 9.36
N ASP A 112 2.99 -17.06 8.62
CA ASP A 112 4.18 -16.23 8.47
C ASP A 112 3.85 -14.90 7.81
N LYS A 113 3.01 -14.92 6.77
CA LYS A 113 2.55 -13.70 6.11
C LYS A 113 1.77 -12.79 7.06
N ALA A 114 0.90 -13.37 7.87
CA ALA A 114 0.14 -12.61 8.85
C ALA A 114 1.05 -11.96 9.89
N HIS A 115 2.08 -12.67 10.34
CA HIS A 115 3.05 -12.13 11.29
C HIS A 115 3.85 -10.96 10.71
N VAL A 116 4.28 -11.09 9.46
CA VAL A 116 4.99 -10.02 8.76
C VAL A 116 4.10 -8.78 8.61
N ARG A 117 2.84 -8.95 8.24
CA ARG A 117 1.88 -7.84 8.12
C ARG A 117 1.66 -7.14 9.46
N LYS A 118 1.56 -7.90 10.52
CA LYS A 118 1.39 -7.37 11.87
C LYS A 118 2.57 -6.49 12.26
N ARG A 119 3.80 -6.93 11.98
CA ARG A 119 5.00 -6.14 12.22
C ARG A 119 5.03 -4.87 11.38
N ALA A 120 4.62 -4.95 10.13
CA ALA A 120 4.55 -3.78 9.25
C ALA A 120 3.54 -2.76 9.77
N ALA A 121 2.37 -3.21 10.23
CA ALA A 121 1.37 -2.34 10.82
C ALA A 121 1.89 -1.65 12.08
N GLN A 122 2.61 -2.37 12.93
CA GLN A 122 3.24 -1.79 14.13
C GLN A 122 4.29 -0.75 13.77
N ALA A 123 5.07 -0.99 12.72
CA ALA A 123 6.07 -0.03 12.25
C ALA A 123 5.43 1.26 11.73
N ARG A 124 4.21 1.20 11.21
CA ARG A 124 3.46 2.38 10.79
C ARG A 124 2.79 3.12 11.95
N GLY A 125 2.86 2.59 13.17
CA GLY A 125 2.15 3.13 14.31
C GLY A 125 0.66 2.83 14.30
N GLU A 126 0.23 1.88 13.49
CA GLU A 126 -1.16 1.42 13.44
C GLU A 126 -1.41 0.33 14.46
N SER A 127 -2.69 0.18 14.86
CA SER A 127 -3.14 -0.96 15.63
C SER A 127 -2.96 -2.24 14.79
N ALA A 128 -2.58 -3.35 15.44
CA ALA A 128 -2.28 -4.61 14.76
C ALA A 128 -3.52 -5.44 14.43
N ASP A 129 -4.69 -4.94 14.66
CA ASP A 129 -5.98 -5.57 14.40
C ASP A 129 -6.54 -5.31 13.02
#